data_7133ffed3a2df2444401d2653c0b6b79
#
_entry.id   7133ffed3a2df2444401d2653c0b6b79
#
_cell.length_a   1.000
_cell.length_b   1.000
_cell.length_c   1.000
_cell.angle_alpha   90.00
_cell.angle_beta   90.00
_cell.angle_gamma   90.00
#
_symmetry.space_group_name_H-M   'P 1'
#
loop_
_entity.id
_entity.type
_entity.pdbx_description
1 polymer ?
#
loop_
_entity_poly.entity_id
_entity_poly.type
_entity_poly.pdbx_seq_one_letter_code
_entity_poly.pdbx_strand_id
1 'polypeptide(L)'
;NHDLVEEKALIRDGAVYLDYQYVHDYLNDRFYWDANENILLYTTSANVVKVSADSKEYYIGRKKDSKPYKIVLVNVDKTYIALDYVAQYTDLTYERFEEPNRILLQTQWGTIKKAGIKRKTQVRVKASVKSNILKELTKEDIVTKLEDGDEWTKVTTEDGLVGYVQSKRLGTETEETESHEFEEDTFLHQVRDYAINMAWHQVTVPEANNSIANVLQNTKGLNVISPTWFYLNDNDGNIANLASADYVKYCHTQGVEVWGLVSNLENKDVSTTEVLTHTSKRENLENQIIAAAIQYGLDGINVDFEALESAVGEGFIQFIRELSLKCDGNGIVLSVDNYVSSEYTKFYDREEQAVFADYLVVMAYDEHYAGSAESGSVASIGFVTKGADDILAEGVPAEQVILGMPFFTRVWSEKLKDGDGDDVESASDDYIPYELSSEAVGMLSAQRLMEVNGAEKTWLDQMGQYYTEYVNNDVTYKIWFEDVKSIEEKLKVMKSHEFAGA
;
A
#
# COMPACT_ATOMS: atom_id res chain seq x y z
N ASN A 1 7.76 3.96 -25.14
CA ASN A 1 6.57 4.57 -25.75
C ASN A 1 6.88 6.03 -26.10
N HIS A 2 6.96 6.39 -27.35
CA HIS A 2 7.25 7.77 -27.76
C HIS A 2 5.94 8.46 -28.06
N ASP A 3 5.17 8.76 -27.00
CA ASP A 3 3.89 9.42 -27.11
C ASP A 3 4.03 10.92 -26.86
N LEU A 4 3.24 11.71 -27.57
CA LEU A 4 3.13 13.14 -27.31
C LEU A 4 2.26 13.31 -26.05
N VAL A 5 2.88 13.83 -25.00
CA VAL A 5 2.17 14.15 -23.76
C VAL A 5 1.51 15.51 -23.91
N GLU A 6 0.25 15.61 -23.51
CA GLU A 6 -0.50 16.89 -23.55
C GLU A 6 -0.01 17.86 -22.49
N GLU A 7 0.51 17.36 -21.36
CA GLU A 7 1.09 18.17 -20.30
C GLU A 7 2.35 18.90 -20.79
N LYS A 8 2.47 20.16 -20.46
CA LYS A 8 3.54 21.03 -20.94
C LYS A 8 4.59 21.26 -19.87
N ALA A 9 5.84 21.03 -20.21
CA ALA A 9 6.95 21.48 -19.40
C ALA A 9 7.00 23.02 -19.30
N LEU A 10 7.33 23.53 -18.12
CA LEU A 10 7.61 24.93 -17.88
C LEU A 10 9.11 25.17 -17.91
N ILE A 11 9.56 26.19 -18.64
CA ILE A 11 10.96 26.62 -18.61
C ILE A 11 11.05 27.94 -17.86
N ARG A 12 11.82 27.98 -16.79
CA ARG A 12 12.04 29.18 -15.98
C ARG A 12 13.48 29.28 -15.52
N ASP A 13 14.10 30.44 -15.72
CA ASP A 13 15.50 30.71 -15.34
C ASP A 13 16.50 29.66 -15.85
N GLY A 14 16.24 29.09 -17.03
CA GLY A 14 17.06 28.06 -17.67
C GLY A 14 16.79 26.61 -17.21
N ALA A 15 16.06 26.42 -16.15
CA ALA A 15 15.65 25.09 -15.67
C ALA A 15 14.30 24.63 -16.29
N VAL A 16 14.16 23.34 -16.49
CA VAL A 16 12.95 22.68 -16.96
C VAL A 16 12.16 22.15 -15.77
N TYR A 17 10.86 22.34 -15.77
CA TYR A 17 9.96 21.88 -14.71
C TYR A 17 8.82 21.07 -15.31
N LEU A 18 8.42 20.03 -14.63
CA LEU A 18 7.19 19.26 -14.90
C LEU A 18 6.17 19.47 -13.79
N ASP A 19 4.90 19.34 -14.16
CA ASP A 19 3.81 19.29 -13.20
C ASP A 19 4.04 18.16 -12.18
N TYR A 20 3.83 18.44 -10.90
CA TYR A 20 3.99 17.45 -9.83
C TYR A 20 3.15 16.20 -10.08
N GLN A 21 1.88 16.39 -10.48
CA GLN A 21 0.99 15.25 -10.71
C GLN A 21 1.51 14.35 -11.83
N TYR A 22 2.09 14.95 -12.89
CA TYR A 22 2.71 14.18 -13.95
C TYR A 22 3.95 13.41 -13.47
N VAL A 23 4.78 14.04 -12.64
CA VAL A 23 5.96 13.37 -12.04
C VAL A 23 5.52 12.20 -11.18
N HIS A 24 4.55 12.41 -10.30
CA HIS A 24 4.03 11.41 -9.39
C HIS A 24 3.38 10.23 -10.14
N ASP A 25 2.45 10.50 -11.05
CA ASP A 25 1.63 9.44 -11.67
C ASP A 25 2.38 8.65 -12.76
N TYR A 26 3.41 9.22 -13.39
CA TYR A 26 4.05 8.64 -14.57
C TYR A 26 5.55 8.46 -14.50
N LEU A 27 6.24 9.07 -13.54
CA LEU A 27 7.68 9.01 -13.43
C LEU A 27 8.15 8.38 -12.12
N ASN A 28 7.67 8.87 -10.98
CA ASN A 28 8.10 8.41 -9.67
C ASN A 28 7.11 8.87 -8.58
N ASP A 29 6.31 7.97 -8.09
CA ASP A 29 5.26 8.17 -7.08
C ASP A 29 5.80 8.40 -5.65
N ARG A 30 7.11 8.19 -5.42
CA ARG A 30 7.76 8.52 -4.15
C ARG A 30 7.94 10.01 -3.92
N PHE A 31 7.76 10.84 -4.93
CA PHE A 31 7.64 12.28 -4.71
C PHE A 31 6.30 12.60 -4.09
N TYR A 32 6.28 12.99 -2.83
CA TYR A 32 5.08 13.35 -2.08
C TYR A 32 5.00 14.86 -1.89
N TRP A 33 3.90 15.48 -2.31
CA TRP A 33 3.63 16.91 -2.14
C TRP A 33 2.62 17.14 -1.02
N ASP A 34 3.09 17.69 0.10
CA ASP A 34 2.23 18.21 1.16
C ASP A 34 1.72 19.59 0.77
N ALA A 35 0.50 19.65 0.26
CA ALA A 35 -0.15 20.89 -0.14
C ALA A 35 -0.56 21.77 1.07
N ASN A 36 -0.71 21.18 2.26
CA ASN A 36 -1.11 21.91 3.47
C ASN A 36 0.07 22.74 4.02
N GLU A 37 1.27 22.19 3.94
CA GLU A 37 2.48 22.85 4.45
C GLU A 37 3.43 23.34 3.34
N ASN A 38 3.08 23.11 2.07
CA ASN A 38 3.87 23.48 0.90
C ASN A 38 5.29 22.88 0.93
N ILE A 39 5.37 21.59 1.17
CA ILE A 39 6.61 20.84 1.29
C ILE A 39 6.60 19.66 0.30
N LEU A 40 7.66 19.52 -0.49
CA LEU A 40 7.93 18.31 -1.26
C LEU A 40 8.84 17.39 -0.44
N LEU A 41 8.45 16.13 -0.35
CA LEU A 41 9.21 15.07 0.28
C LEU A 41 9.61 14.01 -0.76
N TYR A 42 10.76 13.40 -0.53
CA TYR A 42 11.19 12.18 -1.20
C TYR A 42 11.90 11.29 -0.16
N THR A 43 11.49 10.04 -0.06
CA THR A 43 12.08 9.11 0.91
C THR A 43 12.99 8.13 0.19
N THR A 44 14.28 8.17 0.55
CA THR A 44 15.29 7.19 0.13
C THR A 44 15.39 6.07 1.16
N SER A 45 16.17 5.03 0.88
CA SER A 45 16.47 3.96 1.84
C SER A 45 17.20 4.44 3.12
N ALA A 46 17.67 5.67 3.18
CA ALA A 46 18.45 6.19 4.31
C ALA A 46 17.92 7.49 4.92
N ASN A 47 17.19 8.30 4.15
CA ASN A 47 16.82 9.65 4.58
C ASN A 47 15.51 10.13 3.96
N VAL A 48 14.80 10.98 4.69
CA VAL A 48 13.78 11.85 4.10
C VAL A 48 14.44 13.10 3.55
N VAL A 49 14.19 13.38 2.28
CA VAL A 49 14.57 14.61 1.61
C VAL A 49 13.41 15.59 1.66
N LYS A 50 13.64 16.80 2.15
CA LYS A 50 12.61 17.81 2.40
C LYS A 50 12.92 19.11 1.67
N VAL A 51 11.98 19.59 0.85
CA VAL A 51 12.10 20.82 0.05
C VAL A 51 10.88 21.70 0.29
N SER A 52 11.10 22.92 0.79
CA SER A 52 10.01 23.92 0.87
C SER A 52 9.71 24.53 -0.50
N ALA A 53 8.47 24.92 -0.73
CA ALA A 53 8.06 25.62 -1.92
C ALA A 53 8.95 26.84 -2.21
N ASP A 54 9.20 27.08 -3.49
CA ASP A 54 9.99 28.21 -4.01
C ASP A 54 11.44 28.30 -3.48
N SER A 55 11.96 27.23 -2.87
CA SER A 55 13.31 27.15 -2.33
C SER A 55 14.32 26.58 -3.32
N LYS A 56 15.55 27.07 -3.23
CA LYS A 56 16.76 26.46 -3.82
C LYS A 56 17.42 25.49 -2.84
N GLU A 57 17.10 25.63 -1.57
CA GLU A 57 17.66 24.85 -0.47
C GLU A 57 16.75 23.66 -0.16
N TYR A 58 17.36 22.55 0.22
CA TYR A 58 16.68 21.35 0.66
C TYR A 58 17.47 20.65 1.77
N TYR A 59 16.84 19.72 2.45
CA TYR A 59 17.44 18.96 3.52
C TYR A 59 17.43 17.47 3.16
N ILE A 60 18.55 16.78 3.42
CA ILE A 60 18.66 15.32 3.41
C ILE A 60 18.84 14.91 4.87
N GLY A 61 17.78 14.42 5.49
CA GLY A 61 17.73 14.29 6.93
C GLY A 61 18.00 15.64 7.62
N ARG A 62 19.12 15.76 8.32
CA ARG A 62 19.57 17.03 8.98
C ARG A 62 20.54 17.86 8.17
N LYS A 63 21.06 17.34 7.08
CA LYS A 63 22.06 18.02 6.26
C LYS A 63 21.37 18.93 5.24
N LYS A 64 21.75 20.21 5.26
CA LYS A 64 21.30 21.20 4.28
C LYS A 64 22.16 21.16 3.02
N ASP A 65 21.52 21.27 1.87
CA ASP A 65 22.15 21.38 0.56
C ASP A 65 21.37 22.37 -0.32
N SER A 66 21.84 22.68 -1.54
CA SER A 66 21.19 23.63 -2.44
C SER A 66 21.44 23.35 -3.91
N LYS A 67 20.51 23.81 -4.75
CA LYS A 67 20.60 23.81 -6.21
C LYS A 67 20.75 25.25 -6.75
N PRO A 68 21.26 25.44 -7.97
CA PRO A 68 21.34 26.76 -8.59
C PRO A 68 19.96 27.31 -9.00
N TYR A 69 18.93 26.47 -9.03
CA TYR A 69 17.55 26.78 -9.38
C TYR A 69 16.60 26.50 -8.20
N LYS A 70 15.38 27.04 -8.24
CA LYS A 70 14.31 26.63 -7.32
C LYS A 70 13.87 25.21 -7.63
N ILE A 71 13.78 24.35 -6.62
CA ILE A 71 13.46 22.93 -6.83
C ILE A 71 11.97 22.75 -7.10
N VAL A 72 11.13 23.44 -6.32
CA VAL A 72 9.67 23.41 -6.45
C VAL A 72 9.17 24.81 -6.76
N LEU A 73 8.25 24.94 -7.71
CA LEU A 73 7.54 26.16 -8.03
C LEU A 73 6.06 25.96 -7.78
N VAL A 74 5.45 26.84 -6.99
CA VAL A 74 4.00 26.81 -6.73
C VAL A 74 3.34 27.98 -7.45
N ASN A 75 2.37 27.68 -8.31
CA ASN A 75 1.46 28.64 -8.92
C ASN A 75 0.06 28.43 -8.35
N VAL A 76 -0.89 29.33 -8.69
CA VAL A 76 -2.24 29.31 -8.13
C VAL A 76 -2.93 27.93 -8.26
N ASP A 77 -2.71 27.23 -9.37
CA ASP A 77 -3.43 25.98 -9.68
C ASP A 77 -2.51 24.75 -9.85
N LYS A 78 -1.18 24.91 -9.79
CA LYS A 78 -0.24 23.83 -10.09
C LYS A 78 1.06 23.94 -9.32
N THR A 79 1.58 22.79 -8.94
CA THR A 79 2.92 22.63 -8.39
C THR A 79 3.82 22.00 -9.44
N TYR A 80 5.02 22.53 -9.59
CA TYR A 80 6.00 22.06 -10.57
C TYR A 80 7.32 21.67 -9.89
N ILE A 81 7.92 20.59 -10.32
CA ILE A 81 9.24 20.13 -9.85
C ILE A 81 10.27 20.27 -10.95
N ALA A 82 11.46 20.72 -10.61
CA ALA A 82 12.59 20.82 -11.54
C ALA A 82 12.99 19.42 -12.03
N LEU A 83 13.04 19.24 -13.36
CA LEU A 83 13.30 17.93 -13.96
C LEU A 83 14.70 17.39 -13.64
N ASP A 84 15.72 18.27 -13.55
CA ASP A 84 17.04 17.92 -13.06
C ASP A 84 17.06 17.39 -11.62
N TYR A 85 16.06 17.77 -10.83
CA TYR A 85 15.92 17.27 -9.46
C TYR A 85 15.22 15.91 -9.45
N VAL A 86 14.21 15.73 -10.28
CA VAL A 86 13.53 14.43 -10.47
C VAL A 86 14.49 13.38 -10.97
N ALA A 87 15.36 13.72 -11.94
CA ALA A 87 16.37 12.82 -12.52
C ALA A 87 17.42 12.33 -11.52
N GLN A 88 17.55 12.93 -10.32
CA GLN A 88 18.44 12.42 -9.28
C GLN A 88 17.91 11.18 -8.58
N TYR A 89 16.58 10.97 -8.64
CA TYR A 89 15.86 9.91 -7.92
C TYR A 89 15.05 9.01 -8.86
N THR A 90 15.22 9.21 -10.17
CA THR A 90 14.42 8.51 -11.19
C THR A 90 15.31 8.18 -12.38
N ASP A 91 15.26 6.94 -12.85
CA ASP A 91 16.00 6.52 -14.05
C ASP A 91 15.41 7.18 -15.30
N LEU A 92 15.84 8.41 -15.56
CA LEU A 92 15.44 9.19 -16.72
C LEU A 92 16.56 10.09 -17.23
N THR A 93 16.51 10.39 -18.53
CA THR A 93 17.25 11.49 -19.17
C THR A 93 16.30 12.37 -19.95
N TYR A 94 16.70 13.58 -20.25
CA TYR A 94 15.91 14.43 -21.11
C TYR A 94 16.79 15.35 -21.99
N GLU A 95 16.24 15.71 -23.14
CA GLU A 95 16.82 16.68 -24.04
C GLU A 95 15.84 17.82 -24.32
N ARG A 96 16.38 19.04 -24.40
CA ARG A 96 15.61 20.23 -24.74
C ARG A 96 15.91 20.66 -26.16
N PHE A 97 14.88 20.87 -26.95
CA PHE A 97 14.95 21.41 -28.30
C PHE A 97 14.19 22.73 -28.41
N GLU A 98 14.68 23.60 -29.29
CA GLU A 98 14.02 24.86 -29.63
C GLU A 98 13.43 24.77 -31.03
N GLU A 99 12.46 25.65 -31.35
CA GLU A 99 11.83 25.80 -32.66
C GLU A 99 11.20 24.51 -33.26
N PRO A 100 10.10 24.01 -32.75
CA PRO A 100 9.35 24.48 -31.59
C PRO A 100 9.96 24.02 -30.27
N ASN A 101 9.75 24.78 -29.19
CA ASN A 101 10.18 24.35 -27.88
C ASN A 101 9.54 23.02 -27.49
N ARG A 102 10.36 22.05 -27.15
CA ARG A 102 9.95 20.72 -26.71
C ARG A 102 11.00 20.08 -25.80
N ILE A 103 10.55 19.17 -24.99
CA ILE A 103 11.38 18.29 -24.17
C ILE A 103 11.15 16.87 -24.67
N LEU A 104 12.22 16.16 -24.97
CA LEU A 104 12.22 14.72 -25.17
C LEU A 104 12.65 14.07 -23.87
N LEU A 105 11.75 13.30 -23.24
CA LEU A 105 12.00 12.58 -22.02
C LEU A 105 12.19 11.09 -22.36
N GLN A 106 13.24 10.49 -21.84
CA GLN A 106 13.53 9.06 -21.97
C GLN A 106 13.55 8.40 -20.60
N THR A 107 12.74 7.35 -20.45
CA THR A 107 12.56 6.56 -19.22
C THR A 107 12.68 5.05 -19.47
N GLN A 108 13.02 4.66 -20.69
CA GLN A 108 13.17 3.25 -21.07
C GLN A 108 14.46 3.08 -21.86
N TRP A 109 15.17 2.03 -21.55
CA TRP A 109 16.47 1.69 -22.11
C TRP A 109 16.39 0.33 -22.82
N GLY A 110 17.30 0.07 -23.73
CA GLY A 110 17.38 -1.19 -24.46
C GLY A 110 17.73 -1.04 -25.92
N THR A 111 17.44 -2.06 -26.71
CA THR A 111 17.79 -2.07 -28.14
C THR A 111 16.77 -1.27 -28.95
N ILE A 112 17.25 -0.24 -29.61
CA ILE A 112 16.50 0.57 -30.57
C ILE A 112 16.91 0.27 -31.99
N LYS A 113 15.99 0.49 -32.93
CA LYS A 113 16.23 0.33 -34.38
C LYS A 113 16.37 1.68 -35.01
N LYS A 114 17.54 1.94 -35.64
CA LYS A 114 17.79 3.16 -36.42
C LYS A 114 17.77 2.85 -37.93
N ALA A 115 17.38 3.82 -38.73
CA ALA A 115 17.42 3.71 -40.17
C ALA A 115 17.83 5.03 -40.82
N GLY A 116 18.79 4.98 -41.75
CA GLY A 116 19.15 6.10 -42.59
C GLY A 116 18.09 6.38 -43.65
N ILE A 117 18.11 7.59 -44.24
CA ILE A 117 17.16 8.00 -45.25
C ILE A 117 17.72 7.69 -46.67
N LYS A 118 17.00 6.88 -47.48
CA LYS A 118 17.40 6.53 -48.87
C LYS A 118 17.38 7.71 -49.83
N ARG A 119 16.38 8.58 -49.71
CA ARG A 119 16.14 9.77 -50.54
C ARG A 119 15.40 10.81 -49.74
N LYS A 120 15.55 12.08 -50.11
CA LYS A 120 14.78 13.17 -49.51
C LYS A 120 13.34 12.80 -49.27
N THR A 121 12.84 13.01 -48.10
CA THR A 121 11.50 12.67 -47.63
C THR A 121 11.08 13.65 -46.54
N GLN A 122 9.96 13.37 -45.88
CA GLN A 122 9.39 14.24 -44.85
C GLN A 122 8.89 13.40 -43.68
N VAL A 123 9.11 13.88 -42.48
CA VAL A 123 8.37 13.42 -41.28
C VAL A 123 7.05 14.17 -41.25
N ARG A 124 5.97 13.45 -41.08
CA ARG A 124 4.61 13.99 -41.06
C ARG A 124 3.88 13.65 -39.79
N VAL A 125 2.92 14.52 -39.42
CA VAL A 125 2.10 14.33 -38.19
C VAL A 125 1.29 13.03 -38.22
N LYS A 126 0.82 12.60 -39.38
CA LYS A 126 0.02 11.38 -39.59
C LYS A 126 0.55 10.60 -40.80
N ALA A 127 0.27 9.30 -40.82
CA ALA A 127 0.61 8.38 -41.90
C ALA A 127 -0.13 8.71 -43.21
N SER A 128 0.07 9.89 -43.79
CA SER A 128 -0.59 10.38 -45.01
C SER A 128 0.23 11.45 -45.69
N VAL A 129 0.26 11.40 -47.03
CA VAL A 129 0.87 12.45 -47.87
C VAL A 129 0.14 13.80 -47.76
N LYS A 130 -1.09 13.81 -47.26
CA LYS A 130 -1.87 15.03 -47.04
C LYS A 130 -1.69 15.64 -45.66
N SER A 131 -0.98 14.94 -44.77
CA SER A 131 -0.70 15.42 -43.42
C SER A 131 0.35 16.52 -43.40
N ASN A 132 0.31 17.38 -42.39
CA ASN A 132 1.30 18.42 -42.16
C ASN A 132 2.71 17.83 -42.04
N ILE A 133 3.67 18.56 -42.57
CA ILE A 133 5.09 18.21 -42.52
C ILE A 133 5.63 18.77 -41.23
N LEU A 134 6.34 17.93 -40.46
CA LEU A 134 7.08 18.31 -39.26
C LEU A 134 8.50 18.71 -39.61
N LYS A 135 9.17 17.89 -40.43
CA LYS A 135 10.58 18.11 -40.85
C LYS A 135 10.83 17.51 -42.22
N GLU A 136 11.68 18.16 -43.02
CA GLU A 136 12.27 17.55 -44.19
C GLU A 136 13.52 16.74 -43.79
N LEU A 137 13.68 15.56 -44.38
CA LEU A 137 14.79 14.66 -44.16
C LEU A 137 15.60 14.47 -45.44
N THR A 138 16.89 14.40 -45.34
CA THR A 138 17.87 14.18 -46.42
C THR A 138 18.51 12.79 -46.25
N LYS A 139 19.48 12.45 -47.10
CA LYS A 139 20.23 11.19 -46.96
C LYS A 139 21.23 11.17 -45.78
N GLU A 140 21.47 12.31 -45.21
CA GLU A 140 22.38 12.45 -44.08
C GLU A 140 21.67 12.20 -42.73
N ASP A 141 20.35 12.26 -42.76
CA ASP A 141 19.55 12.07 -41.55
C ASP A 141 19.37 10.59 -41.21
N ILE A 142 19.37 10.31 -39.92
CA ILE A 142 19.03 9.01 -39.31
C ILE A 142 17.76 9.21 -38.46
N VAL A 143 16.93 8.22 -38.43
CA VAL A 143 15.74 8.21 -37.58
C VAL A 143 15.68 6.94 -36.74
N THR A 144 15.19 7.05 -35.51
CA THR A 144 14.85 5.89 -34.70
C THR A 144 13.44 5.41 -35.06
N LYS A 145 13.32 4.14 -35.34
CA LYS A 145 12.03 3.50 -35.66
C LYS A 145 11.31 3.17 -34.37
N LEU A 146 10.05 3.59 -34.28
CA LEU A 146 9.21 3.35 -33.10
C LEU A 146 8.19 2.25 -33.36
N GLU A 147 7.55 2.27 -34.56
CA GLU A 147 6.52 1.32 -34.93
C GLU A 147 6.61 1.04 -36.44
N ASP A 148 6.80 -0.21 -36.80
CA ASP A 148 6.86 -0.64 -38.20
C ASP A 148 5.48 -0.67 -38.85
N GLY A 149 5.39 -0.18 -40.08
CA GLY A 149 4.21 -0.28 -40.88
C GLY A 149 4.56 -0.44 -42.37
N ASP A 150 3.67 -1.07 -43.14
CA ASP A 150 3.88 -1.40 -44.56
C ASP A 150 4.15 -0.18 -45.42
N GLU A 151 3.32 0.85 -45.31
CA GLU A 151 3.43 2.07 -46.09
C GLU A 151 4.12 3.21 -45.32
N TRP A 152 3.89 3.30 -44.04
CA TRP A 152 4.37 4.35 -43.15
C TRP A 152 4.93 3.77 -41.89
N THR A 153 6.11 4.18 -41.52
CA THR A 153 6.79 3.84 -40.28
C THR A 153 6.75 5.04 -39.30
N LYS A 154 6.34 4.82 -38.07
CA LYS A 154 6.43 5.84 -36.99
C LYS A 154 7.88 5.95 -36.59
N VAL A 155 8.41 7.16 -36.53
CA VAL A 155 9.82 7.42 -36.24
C VAL A 155 9.96 8.61 -35.31
N THR A 156 11.11 8.67 -34.63
CA THR A 156 11.62 9.91 -34.03
C THR A 156 12.90 10.36 -34.73
N THR A 157 13.05 11.66 -34.89
CA THR A 157 14.25 12.28 -35.42
C THR A 157 15.25 12.58 -34.31
N GLU A 158 16.54 12.80 -34.61
CA GLU A 158 17.54 13.15 -33.63
C GLU A 158 17.21 14.40 -32.80
N ASP A 159 16.44 15.33 -33.38
CA ASP A 159 15.93 16.50 -32.68
C ASP A 159 14.57 16.29 -32.01
N GLY A 160 14.17 15.04 -31.75
CA GLY A 160 13.02 14.68 -30.92
C GLY A 160 11.65 14.90 -31.55
N LEU A 161 11.54 15.02 -32.89
CA LEU A 161 10.24 15.09 -33.56
C LEU A 161 9.70 13.69 -33.84
N VAL A 162 8.54 13.39 -33.28
CA VAL A 162 7.83 12.13 -33.50
C VAL A 162 6.82 12.28 -34.63
N GLY A 163 6.84 11.36 -35.60
CA GLY A 163 5.93 11.38 -36.73
C GLY A 163 6.09 10.19 -37.68
N TYR A 164 5.61 10.33 -38.89
CA TYR A 164 5.55 9.22 -39.85
C TYR A 164 6.39 9.52 -41.08
N VAL A 165 7.18 8.53 -41.49
CA VAL A 165 7.95 8.55 -42.77
C VAL A 165 7.47 7.40 -43.61
N GLN A 166 7.40 7.59 -44.97
CA GLN A 166 7.07 6.48 -45.88
C GLN A 166 8.13 5.37 -45.75
N SER A 167 7.72 4.14 -45.40
CA SER A 167 8.59 2.99 -45.12
C SER A 167 9.59 2.71 -46.26
N LYS A 168 9.18 2.89 -47.53
CA LYS A 168 10.07 2.76 -48.70
C LYS A 168 11.21 3.79 -48.75
N ARG A 169 11.17 4.82 -47.92
CA ARG A 169 12.20 5.88 -47.84
C ARG A 169 13.30 5.55 -46.82
N LEU A 170 13.04 4.59 -45.92
CA LEU A 170 13.98 4.15 -44.92
C LEU A 170 15.00 3.18 -45.51
N GLY A 171 16.22 3.29 -45.06
CA GLY A 171 17.37 2.45 -45.45
C GLY A 171 17.42 1.12 -44.70
N THR A 172 18.60 0.53 -44.69
CA THR A 172 18.89 -0.64 -43.88
C THR A 172 18.81 -0.28 -42.41
N GLU A 173 18.20 -1.15 -41.64
CA GLU A 173 18.14 -1.01 -40.19
C GLU A 173 19.48 -1.36 -39.55
N THR A 174 19.80 -0.63 -38.51
CA THR A 174 20.88 -0.94 -37.58
C THR A 174 20.31 -0.96 -36.18
N GLU A 175 20.72 -1.93 -35.39
CA GLU A 175 20.37 -2.00 -33.97
C GLU A 175 21.44 -1.29 -33.15
N GLU A 176 21.00 -0.50 -32.18
CA GLU A 176 21.85 0.18 -31.22
C GLU A 176 21.25 -0.05 -29.84
N THR A 177 22.09 -0.35 -28.85
CA THR A 177 21.65 -0.52 -27.46
C THR A 177 21.90 0.78 -26.71
N GLU A 178 20.83 1.39 -26.25
CA GLU A 178 20.86 2.52 -25.34
C GLU A 178 20.82 2.02 -23.91
N SER A 179 21.65 2.57 -23.05
CA SER A 179 21.70 2.30 -21.62
C SER A 179 21.93 3.59 -20.85
N HIS A 180 21.46 3.62 -19.65
CA HIS A 180 21.73 4.70 -18.71
C HIS A 180 22.20 4.07 -17.39
N GLU A 181 23.21 4.65 -16.80
CA GLU A 181 23.70 4.24 -15.47
C GLU A 181 22.90 5.00 -14.43
N PHE A 182 22.02 4.29 -13.77
CA PHE A 182 21.23 4.78 -12.62
C PHE A 182 21.38 3.78 -11.48
N GLU A 183 21.69 4.27 -10.29
CA GLU A 183 21.81 3.46 -9.09
C GLU A 183 20.49 3.51 -8.33
N GLU A 184 19.76 2.41 -8.34
CA GLU A 184 18.53 2.28 -7.58
C GLU A 184 18.82 2.14 -6.08
N ASP A 185 17.96 2.75 -5.25
CA ASP A 185 18.03 2.56 -3.81
C ASP A 185 17.76 1.09 -3.44
N THR A 186 18.54 0.58 -2.49
CA THR A 186 18.35 -0.76 -1.94
C THR A 186 17.78 -0.64 -0.54
N PHE A 187 16.63 -1.22 -0.33
CA PHE A 187 15.95 -1.30 0.95
C PHE A 187 16.29 -2.62 1.65
N LEU A 188 16.54 -2.55 2.95
CA LEU A 188 16.88 -3.71 3.77
C LEU A 188 15.77 -3.91 4.80
N HIS A 189 15.46 -5.17 5.10
CA HIS A 189 14.41 -5.53 6.03
C HIS A 189 14.98 -6.30 7.23
N GLN A 190 14.40 -6.06 8.41
CA GLN A 190 14.75 -6.76 9.64
C GLN A 190 13.93 -8.05 9.82
N VAL A 191 13.88 -8.87 8.76
CA VAL A 191 13.17 -10.16 8.81
C VAL A 191 13.86 -11.14 9.77
N ARG A 192 13.05 -11.92 10.49
CA ARG A 192 13.52 -12.94 11.42
C ARG A 192 13.86 -14.23 10.66
N ASP A 193 14.82 -14.99 11.18
CA ASP A 193 15.24 -16.29 10.65
C ASP A 193 14.38 -17.46 11.16
N TYR A 194 13.27 -17.17 11.82
CA TYR A 194 12.29 -18.11 12.35
C TYR A 194 10.88 -17.69 11.96
N ALA A 195 9.96 -18.66 11.89
CA ALA A 195 8.56 -18.36 11.60
C ALA A 195 7.93 -17.52 12.73
N ILE A 196 7.31 -16.42 12.35
CA ILE A 196 6.58 -15.56 13.28
C ILE A 196 5.31 -16.29 13.73
N ASN A 197 5.14 -16.36 15.05
CA ASN A 197 3.90 -16.76 15.68
C ASN A 197 3.48 -15.60 16.60
N MET A 198 2.63 -14.73 16.07
CA MET A 198 2.23 -13.47 16.66
C MET A 198 0.81 -13.56 17.21
N ALA A 199 0.54 -12.82 18.28
CA ALA A 199 -0.82 -12.60 18.76
C ALA A 199 -1.02 -11.14 19.18
N TRP A 200 -2.16 -10.56 18.78
CA TRP A 200 -2.61 -9.30 19.35
C TRP A 200 -3.16 -9.53 20.76
N HIS A 201 -2.75 -8.68 21.68
CA HIS A 201 -3.23 -8.69 23.05
C HIS A 201 -4.00 -7.40 23.35
N GLN A 202 -5.30 -7.51 23.51
CA GLN A 202 -6.17 -6.36 23.74
C GLN A 202 -5.89 -5.76 25.14
N VAL A 203 -5.37 -4.53 25.16
CA VAL A 203 -5.12 -3.71 26.35
C VAL A 203 -5.88 -2.40 26.20
N THR A 204 -7.03 -2.28 26.87
CA THR A 204 -7.90 -1.09 26.80
C THR A 204 -7.76 -0.18 28.01
N VAL A 205 -7.14 -0.67 29.08
CA VAL A 205 -6.82 0.09 30.31
C VAL A 205 -5.47 -0.38 30.85
N PRO A 206 -4.72 0.46 31.58
CA PRO A 206 -3.38 0.09 32.08
C PRO A 206 -3.36 -1.21 32.92
N GLU A 207 -4.43 -1.49 33.66
CA GLU A 207 -4.56 -2.68 34.52
C GLU A 207 -4.59 -3.99 33.73
N ALA A 208 -5.05 -3.96 32.46
CA ALA A 208 -5.09 -5.12 31.58
C ALA A 208 -3.70 -5.69 31.29
N ASN A 209 -2.63 -4.88 31.39
CA ASN A 209 -1.25 -5.33 31.29
C ASN A 209 -0.90 -6.45 32.30
N ASN A 210 -1.55 -6.48 33.44
CA ASN A 210 -1.30 -7.49 34.47
C ASN A 210 -1.71 -8.91 34.07
N SER A 211 -2.49 -9.06 33.00
CA SER A 211 -2.94 -10.37 32.49
C SER A 211 -1.84 -11.12 31.73
N ILE A 212 -0.74 -10.48 31.34
CA ILE A 212 0.28 -11.06 30.46
C ILE A 212 0.86 -12.39 30.97
N ALA A 213 1.10 -12.51 32.28
CA ALA A 213 1.61 -13.74 32.84
C ALA A 213 0.63 -14.91 32.66
N ASN A 214 -0.67 -14.67 32.82
CA ASN A 214 -1.71 -15.67 32.56
C ASN A 214 -1.83 -16.00 31.07
N VAL A 215 -1.73 -15.01 30.21
CA VAL A 215 -1.75 -15.21 28.74
C VAL A 215 -0.62 -16.14 28.33
N LEU A 216 0.64 -15.81 28.68
CA LEU A 216 1.81 -16.59 28.26
C LEU A 216 1.87 -18.00 28.89
N GLN A 217 1.35 -18.19 30.11
CA GLN A 217 1.25 -19.52 30.72
C GLN A 217 0.29 -20.46 29.97
N ASN A 218 -0.71 -19.91 29.29
CA ASN A 218 -1.73 -20.66 28.56
C ASN A 218 -1.46 -20.74 27.05
N THR A 219 -0.35 -20.18 26.56
CA THR A 219 0.06 -20.24 25.14
C THR A 219 1.32 -21.09 24.97
N LYS A 220 1.50 -21.63 23.78
CA LYS A 220 2.71 -22.38 23.39
C LYS A 220 3.16 -21.94 22.02
N GLY A 221 4.49 -21.73 21.90
CA GLY A 221 5.12 -21.39 20.63
C GLY A 221 4.94 -19.95 20.20
N LEU A 222 4.27 -19.11 20.97
CA LEU A 222 4.18 -17.66 20.71
C LEU A 222 5.60 -17.06 20.83
N ASN A 223 6.02 -16.31 19.82
CA ASN A 223 7.33 -15.63 19.83
C ASN A 223 7.22 -14.12 19.65
N VAL A 224 6.05 -13.62 19.24
CA VAL A 224 5.74 -12.18 19.16
C VAL A 224 4.41 -11.91 19.81
N ILE A 225 4.31 -10.86 20.62
CA ILE A 225 3.03 -10.36 21.13
C ILE A 225 2.90 -8.88 20.81
N SER A 226 1.72 -8.51 20.29
CA SER A 226 1.39 -7.13 19.90
C SER A 226 0.27 -6.59 20.78
N PRO A 227 0.61 -5.88 21.87
CA PRO A 227 -0.42 -5.27 22.72
C PRO A 227 -0.94 -3.96 22.11
N THR A 228 -2.25 -3.73 22.21
CA THR A 228 -2.95 -2.54 21.71
C THR A 228 -2.70 -1.33 22.60
N TRP A 229 -1.49 -0.78 22.57
CA TRP A 229 -1.03 0.19 23.55
C TRP A 229 -1.12 1.65 23.15
N PHE A 230 -0.96 1.92 21.87
CA PHE A 230 -0.87 3.28 21.36
C PHE A 230 -2.02 3.57 20.41
N TYR A 231 -2.55 4.79 20.48
CA TYR A 231 -3.55 5.24 19.50
C TYR A 231 -3.49 6.76 19.33
N LEU A 232 -3.94 7.24 18.17
CA LEU A 232 -4.06 8.67 17.91
C LEU A 232 -4.96 9.33 18.94
N ASN A 233 -4.46 10.36 19.63
CA ASN A 233 -5.16 11.02 20.73
C ASN A 233 -5.71 12.40 20.37
N ASP A 234 -5.06 13.09 19.42
CA ASP A 234 -5.50 14.39 18.91
C ASP A 234 -5.01 14.65 17.47
N ASN A 235 -5.48 15.77 16.90
CA ASN A 235 -5.15 16.16 15.53
C ASN A 235 -3.74 16.75 15.36
N ASP A 236 -2.95 16.87 16.41
CA ASP A 236 -1.55 17.28 16.33
C ASP A 236 -0.60 16.06 16.22
N GLY A 237 -1.16 14.86 16.14
CA GLY A 237 -0.41 13.61 16.07
C GLY A 237 0.15 13.14 17.41
N ASN A 238 -0.42 13.57 18.53
CA ASN A 238 -0.08 13.01 19.84
C ASN A 238 -0.72 11.63 20.01
N ILE A 239 -0.01 10.72 20.70
CA ILE A 239 -0.51 9.39 21.00
C ILE A 239 -0.97 9.28 22.46
N ALA A 240 -2.02 8.49 22.69
CA ALA A 240 -2.27 7.90 24.01
C ALA A 240 -1.36 6.69 24.21
N ASN A 241 -1.03 6.38 25.45
CA ASN A 241 -0.02 5.38 25.76
C ASN A 241 -0.45 4.55 26.99
N LEU A 242 -0.69 3.25 26.79
CA LEU A 242 -1.04 2.26 27.80
C LEU A 242 0.11 1.30 28.11
N ALA A 243 1.30 1.49 27.53
CA ALA A 243 2.43 0.57 27.62
C ALA A 243 2.95 0.39 29.05
N SER A 244 3.49 -0.80 29.31
CA SER A 244 4.04 -1.19 30.59
C SER A 244 5.45 -1.79 30.43
N ALA A 245 6.43 -1.18 31.09
CA ALA A 245 7.82 -1.71 31.13
C ALA A 245 7.91 -3.09 31.79
N ASP A 246 7.11 -3.36 32.83
CA ASP A 246 7.07 -4.66 33.47
C ASP A 246 6.51 -5.74 32.54
N TYR A 247 5.53 -5.41 31.70
CA TYR A 247 5.01 -6.30 30.68
C TYR A 247 6.12 -6.70 29.69
N VAL A 248 6.81 -5.72 29.11
CA VAL A 248 7.92 -5.97 28.16
C VAL A 248 8.99 -6.84 28.81
N LYS A 249 9.45 -6.46 30.00
CA LYS A 249 10.44 -7.23 30.76
C LYS A 249 9.99 -8.67 30.99
N TYR A 250 8.73 -8.90 31.34
CA TYR A 250 8.21 -10.25 31.54
C TYR A 250 8.23 -11.04 30.22
N CYS A 251 7.75 -10.48 29.10
CA CYS A 251 7.79 -11.11 27.78
C CYS A 251 9.22 -11.52 27.41
N HIS A 252 10.18 -10.63 27.55
CA HIS A 252 11.59 -10.91 27.26
C HIS A 252 12.15 -12.05 28.11
N THR A 253 11.75 -12.18 29.40
CA THR A 253 12.16 -13.34 30.19
C THR A 253 11.58 -14.68 29.70
N GLN A 254 10.50 -14.63 28.91
CA GLN A 254 9.88 -15.80 28.29
C GLN A 254 10.36 -16.02 26.85
N GLY A 255 11.27 -15.17 26.33
CA GLY A 255 11.76 -15.23 24.94
C GLY A 255 10.70 -14.77 23.92
N VAL A 256 9.79 -13.88 24.29
CA VAL A 256 8.75 -13.32 23.44
C VAL A 256 9.06 -11.87 23.13
N GLU A 257 9.14 -11.50 21.86
CA GLU A 257 9.26 -10.13 21.39
C GLU A 257 7.96 -9.37 21.62
N VAL A 258 8.06 -8.04 21.82
CA VAL A 258 6.91 -7.15 22.01
C VAL A 258 6.89 -6.11 20.90
N TRP A 259 5.90 -6.21 20.01
CA TRP A 259 5.64 -5.24 18.95
C TRP A 259 4.44 -4.38 19.35
N GLY A 260 4.69 -3.15 19.82
CA GLY A 260 3.63 -2.27 20.30
C GLY A 260 2.70 -1.83 19.16
N LEU A 261 1.41 -2.15 19.29
CA LEU A 261 0.42 -1.76 18.28
C LEU A 261 0.06 -0.27 18.41
N VAL A 262 -0.05 0.38 17.26
CA VAL A 262 -0.48 1.78 17.08
C VAL A 262 -1.71 1.81 16.18
N SER A 263 -2.84 2.31 16.70
CA SER A 263 -4.12 2.37 15.99
C SER A 263 -4.68 3.80 15.86
N ASN A 264 -5.78 3.94 15.13
CA ASN A 264 -6.44 5.22 14.87
C ASN A 264 -7.93 5.26 15.21
N LEU A 265 -8.51 4.17 15.73
CA LEU A 265 -9.97 4.03 15.86
C LEU A 265 -10.52 4.39 17.25
N GLU A 266 -9.70 4.47 18.30
CA GLU A 266 -10.15 4.61 19.70
C GLU A 266 -10.72 6.00 20.00
N ASN A 267 -10.14 7.03 19.43
CA ASN A 267 -10.61 8.42 19.61
C ASN A 267 -11.30 8.93 18.34
N LYS A 268 -12.63 8.91 18.32
CA LYS A 268 -13.46 9.32 17.18
C LYS A 268 -13.44 10.83 16.89
N ASP A 269 -12.92 11.63 17.82
CA ASP A 269 -12.79 13.08 17.62
C ASP A 269 -11.51 13.46 16.87
N VAL A 270 -10.63 12.48 16.57
CA VAL A 270 -9.38 12.66 15.83
C VAL A 270 -9.60 12.41 14.35
N SER A 271 -9.12 13.32 13.53
CA SER A 271 -9.05 13.15 12.07
C SER A 271 -7.71 12.53 11.67
N THR A 272 -7.71 11.23 11.40
CA THR A 272 -6.52 10.54 10.87
C THR A 272 -6.05 11.20 9.56
N THR A 273 -6.97 11.63 8.71
CA THR A 273 -6.66 12.36 7.47
C THR A 273 -5.85 13.63 7.77
N GLU A 274 -6.26 14.43 8.75
CA GLU A 274 -5.55 15.66 9.12
C GLU A 274 -4.13 15.35 9.63
N VAL A 275 -3.95 14.32 10.45
CA VAL A 275 -2.63 13.94 10.97
C VAL A 275 -1.73 13.45 9.84
N LEU A 276 -2.22 12.59 8.96
CA LEU A 276 -1.39 11.96 7.93
C LEU A 276 -1.08 12.87 6.73
N THR A 277 -1.90 13.90 6.45
CA THR A 277 -1.68 14.81 5.32
C THR A 277 -0.84 16.04 5.65
N HIS A 278 -0.46 16.23 6.93
CA HIS A 278 0.42 17.35 7.36
C HIS A 278 1.77 16.80 7.81
N THR A 279 2.84 17.20 7.15
CA THR A 279 4.21 16.75 7.43
C THR A 279 4.61 16.93 8.90
N SER A 280 4.31 18.08 9.49
CA SER A 280 4.65 18.37 10.89
C SER A 280 3.93 17.46 11.89
N LYS A 281 2.67 17.08 11.58
CA LYS A 281 1.85 16.22 12.43
C LYS A 281 2.28 14.75 12.32
N ARG A 282 2.57 14.28 11.10
CA ARG A 282 3.18 12.95 10.89
C ARG A 282 4.50 12.83 11.63
N GLU A 283 5.38 13.82 11.46
CA GLU A 283 6.69 13.84 12.14
C GLU A 283 6.55 13.80 13.68
N ASN A 284 5.54 14.48 14.24
CA ASN A 284 5.24 14.41 15.66
C ASN A 284 4.77 13.01 16.06
N LEU A 285 3.83 12.42 15.32
CA LEU A 285 3.33 11.05 15.56
C LEU A 285 4.46 10.04 15.57
N GLU A 286 5.28 10.03 14.54
CA GLU A 286 6.42 9.12 14.39
C GLU A 286 7.44 9.28 15.53
N ASN A 287 7.76 10.52 15.89
CA ASN A 287 8.69 10.81 16.98
C ASN A 287 8.18 10.28 18.32
N GLN A 288 6.87 10.38 18.58
CA GLN A 288 6.28 9.86 19.80
C GLN A 288 6.25 8.32 19.81
N ILE A 289 5.92 7.69 18.68
CA ILE A 289 5.97 6.22 18.54
C ILE A 289 7.38 5.70 18.84
N ILE A 290 8.39 6.26 18.18
CA ILE A 290 9.77 5.84 18.37
C ILE A 290 10.29 6.15 19.80
N ALA A 291 9.93 7.31 20.34
CA ALA A 291 10.29 7.62 21.73
C ALA A 291 9.68 6.62 22.71
N ALA A 292 8.43 6.20 22.52
CA ALA A 292 7.78 5.18 23.33
C ALA A 292 8.46 3.81 23.12
N ALA A 293 8.76 3.41 21.88
CA ALA A 293 9.46 2.15 21.60
C ALA A 293 10.80 2.07 22.32
N ILE A 294 11.60 3.13 22.25
CA ILE A 294 12.89 3.21 22.96
C ILE A 294 12.69 3.21 24.48
N GLN A 295 11.73 3.98 24.98
CA GLN A 295 11.47 4.10 26.42
C GLN A 295 11.10 2.77 27.06
N TYR A 296 10.27 1.98 26.40
CA TYR A 296 9.80 0.69 26.90
C TYR A 296 10.67 -0.49 26.47
N GLY A 297 11.61 -0.30 25.54
CA GLY A 297 12.47 -1.36 25.00
C GLY A 297 11.69 -2.34 24.11
N LEU A 298 10.85 -1.82 23.22
CA LEU A 298 10.08 -2.63 22.27
C LEU A 298 10.98 -3.20 21.18
N ASP A 299 10.65 -4.40 20.71
CA ASP A 299 11.34 -5.06 19.61
C ASP A 299 10.78 -4.65 18.24
N GLY A 300 9.51 -4.19 18.23
CA GLY A 300 8.82 -3.75 17.02
C GLY A 300 7.67 -2.78 17.28
N ILE A 301 7.19 -2.22 16.19
CA ILE A 301 5.95 -1.45 16.09
C ILE A 301 5.05 -2.16 15.09
N ASN A 302 3.76 -2.32 15.45
CA ASN A 302 2.73 -2.84 14.59
C ASN A 302 1.71 -1.71 14.31
N VAL A 303 1.64 -1.27 13.06
CA VAL A 303 0.73 -0.19 12.64
C VAL A 303 -0.59 -0.81 12.21
N ASP A 304 -1.67 -0.44 12.90
CA ASP A 304 -3.03 -0.89 12.65
C ASP A 304 -3.94 0.31 12.37
N PHE A 305 -3.74 0.91 11.19
CA PHE A 305 -4.55 2.06 10.76
C PHE A 305 -5.65 1.61 9.83
N GLU A 306 -6.86 1.64 10.37
CA GLU A 306 -8.06 1.13 9.72
C GLU A 306 -9.03 2.26 9.31
N ALA A 307 -10.04 1.88 8.49
CA ALA A 307 -11.11 2.75 8.03
C ALA A 307 -10.62 4.07 7.41
N LEU A 308 -9.48 4.05 6.75
CA LEU A 308 -8.93 5.21 6.04
C LEU A 308 -9.77 5.54 4.81
N GLU A 309 -9.89 6.82 4.52
CA GLU A 309 -10.46 7.30 3.26
C GLU A 309 -9.41 7.23 2.14
N SER A 310 -9.82 6.93 0.91
CA SER A 310 -8.89 6.84 -0.23
C SER A 310 -8.07 8.11 -0.46
N ALA A 311 -8.61 9.26 -0.12
CA ALA A 311 -7.93 10.56 -0.22
C ALA A 311 -6.71 10.69 0.70
N VAL A 312 -6.56 9.82 1.70
CA VAL A 312 -5.42 9.84 2.63
C VAL A 312 -4.33 8.82 2.26
N GLY A 313 -4.57 8.00 1.23
CA GLY A 313 -3.67 6.89 0.87
C GLY A 313 -2.21 7.31 0.70
N GLU A 314 -1.94 8.35 -0.08
CA GLU A 314 -0.56 8.88 -0.25
C GLU A 314 0.05 9.36 1.08
N GLY A 315 -0.74 10.00 1.95
CA GLY A 315 -0.29 10.42 3.28
C GLY A 315 0.01 9.23 4.21
N PHE A 316 -0.75 8.15 4.08
CA PHE A 316 -0.51 6.91 4.82
C PHE A 316 0.78 6.22 4.35
N ILE A 317 0.96 6.08 3.05
CA ILE A 317 2.21 5.52 2.50
C ILE A 317 3.41 6.38 2.90
N GLN A 318 3.29 7.70 2.85
CA GLN A 318 4.36 8.59 3.29
C GLN A 318 4.67 8.43 4.78
N PHE A 319 3.65 8.22 5.62
CA PHE A 319 3.84 7.88 7.04
C PHE A 319 4.64 6.58 7.22
N ILE A 320 4.31 5.51 6.48
CA ILE A 320 5.04 4.24 6.53
C ILE A 320 6.50 4.43 6.08
N ARG A 321 6.75 5.17 4.99
CA ARG A 321 8.09 5.50 4.50
C ARG A 321 8.93 6.21 5.57
N GLU A 322 8.36 7.22 6.21
CA GLU A 322 9.06 8.04 7.22
C GLU A 322 9.29 7.26 8.52
N LEU A 323 8.29 6.48 8.96
CA LEU A 323 8.38 5.66 10.18
C LEU A 323 9.40 4.54 10.02
N SER A 324 9.48 3.89 8.85
CA SER A 324 10.43 2.80 8.60
C SER A 324 11.88 3.24 8.82
N LEU A 325 12.27 4.41 8.32
CA LEU A 325 13.62 4.95 8.52
C LEU A 325 13.95 5.17 10.00
N LYS A 326 12.96 5.56 10.79
CA LYS A 326 13.13 5.75 12.24
C LYS A 326 13.20 4.41 12.96
N CYS A 327 12.43 3.42 12.53
CA CYS A 327 12.50 2.05 13.05
C CYS A 327 13.87 1.44 12.75
N ASP A 328 14.33 1.47 11.50
CA ASP A 328 15.63 0.96 11.07
C ASP A 328 16.79 1.59 11.84
N GLY A 329 16.76 2.91 11.96
CA GLY A 329 17.78 3.65 12.71
C GLY A 329 17.88 3.26 14.20
N ASN A 330 16.89 2.55 14.75
CA ASN A 330 16.83 2.12 16.15
C ASN A 330 16.77 0.59 16.31
N GLY A 331 16.83 -0.19 15.21
CA GLY A 331 16.75 -1.66 15.25
C GLY A 331 15.38 -2.18 15.69
N ILE A 332 14.31 -1.47 15.36
CA ILE A 332 12.92 -1.76 15.69
C ILE A 332 12.24 -2.32 14.44
N VAL A 333 11.59 -3.48 14.54
CA VAL A 333 10.79 -4.06 13.45
C VAL A 333 9.58 -3.19 13.19
N LEU A 334 9.25 -2.98 11.90
CA LEU A 334 8.01 -2.34 11.47
C LEU A 334 7.10 -3.37 10.80
N SER A 335 5.94 -3.60 11.37
CA SER A 335 4.85 -4.37 10.73
C SER A 335 3.62 -3.49 10.50
N VAL A 336 2.89 -3.78 9.43
CA VAL A 336 1.68 -3.02 9.04
C VAL A 336 0.52 -3.96 8.81
N ASP A 337 -0.59 -3.73 9.51
CA ASP A 337 -1.81 -4.51 9.36
C ASP A 337 -2.60 -4.02 8.15
N ASN A 338 -3.09 -4.96 7.36
CA ASN A 338 -3.79 -4.70 6.12
C ASN A 338 -5.04 -5.55 5.98
N TYR A 339 -6.12 -4.96 5.51
CA TYR A 339 -7.30 -5.73 5.05
C TYR A 339 -6.92 -6.68 3.91
N VAL A 340 -7.70 -7.75 3.74
CA VAL A 340 -7.69 -8.52 2.49
C VAL A 340 -7.95 -7.56 1.32
N SER A 341 -7.17 -7.73 0.25
CA SER A 341 -7.19 -6.85 -0.92
C SER A 341 -8.56 -6.78 -1.57
N SER A 342 -8.94 -5.56 -1.92
CA SER A 342 -10.17 -5.25 -2.65
C SER A 342 -10.01 -3.96 -3.44
N GLU A 343 -10.90 -3.69 -4.39
CA GLU A 343 -10.90 -2.41 -5.11
C GLU A 343 -11.00 -1.19 -4.17
N TYR A 344 -11.66 -1.35 -3.01
CA TYR A 344 -11.84 -0.27 -2.03
C TYR A 344 -10.62 -0.05 -1.13
N THR A 345 -9.68 -0.99 -1.10
CA THR A 345 -8.49 -0.93 -0.26
C THR A 345 -7.17 -0.86 -1.05
N LYS A 346 -7.23 -0.69 -2.38
CA LYS A 346 -6.03 -0.56 -3.23
C LYS A 346 -5.15 0.62 -2.85
N PHE A 347 -5.73 1.70 -2.35
CA PHE A 347 -5.00 2.90 -1.95
C PHE A 347 -4.09 2.70 -0.72
N TYR A 348 -4.19 1.54 -0.05
CA TYR A 348 -3.22 1.16 0.97
C TYR A 348 -1.85 0.84 0.37
N ASP A 349 -1.76 0.56 -0.94
CA ASP A 349 -0.54 0.35 -1.69
C ASP A 349 0.45 -0.60 -1.00
N ARG A 350 0.07 -1.88 -0.94
CA ARG A 350 0.82 -2.90 -0.20
C ARG A 350 2.16 -3.22 -0.83
N GLU A 351 2.30 -3.03 -2.15
CA GLU A 351 3.58 -3.17 -2.84
C GLU A 351 4.59 -2.16 -2.29
N GLU A 352 4.22 -0.87 -2.23
CA GLU A 352 5.10 0.15 -1.69
C GLU A 352 5.28 0.03 -0.16
N GLN A 353 4.25 -0.41 0.59
CA GLN A 353 4.44 -0.75 2.01
C GLN A 353 5.54 -1.79 2.18
N ALA A 354 5.57 -2.85 1.35
CA ALA A 354 6.55 -3.92 1.44
C ALA A 354 7.98 -3.47 1.10
N VAL A 355 8.14 -2.37 0.37
CA VAL A 355 9.46 -1.76 0.14
C VAL A 355 10.03 -1.18 1.44
N PHE A 356 9.19 -0.68 2.34
CA PHE A 356 9.63 0.05 3.54
C PHE A 356 9.40 -0.71 4.85
N ALA A 357 8.32 -1.47 4.97
CA ALA A 357 8.03 -2.24 6.19
C ALA A 357 8.72 -3.61 6.16
N ASP A 358 9.04 -4.14 7.33
CA ASP A 358 9.64 -5.48 7.47
C ASP A 358 8.61 -6.58 7.25
N TYR A 359 7.36 -6.36 7.73
CA TYR A 359 6.26 -7.30 7.59
C TYR A 359 4.94 -6.61 7.28
N LEU A 360 4.12 -7.28 6.49
CA LEU A 360 2.72 -6.96 6.28
C LEU A 360 1.85 -8.07 6.87
N VAL A 361 0.93 -7.70 7.75
CA VAL A 361 -0.04 -8.64 8.31
C VAL A 361 -1.33 -8.55 7.50
N VAL A 362 -1.75 -9.64 6.90
CA VAL A 362 -3.06 -9.73 6.22
C VAL A 362 -4.11 -10.15 7.21
N MET A 363 -5.04 -9.29 7.54
CA MET A 363 -6.19 -9.56 8.39
C MET A 363 -7.22 -10.42 7.63
N ALA A 364 -6.95 -11.74 7.49
CA ALA A 364 -7.77 -12.66 6.73
C ALA A 364 -9.01 -13.12 7.53
N TYR A 365 -9.76 -12.14 8.01
CA TYR A 365 -10.99 -12.31 8.78
C TYR A 365 -11.97 -11.15 8.52
N ASP A 366 -13.11 -11.17 9.19
CA ASP A 366 -14.25 -10.29 8.95
C ASP A 366 -14.82 -10.39 7.53
N GLU A 367 -14.76 -11.60 6.92
CA GLU A 367 -15.48 -11.95 5.69
C GLU A 367 -16.95 -11.58 5.80
N HIS A 368 -17.56 -11.97 6.94
CA HIS A 368 -18.87 -11.49 7.36
C HIS A 368 -18.75 -10.83 8.74
N TYR A 369 -19.28 -9.62 8.84
CA TYR A 369 -19.19 -8.75 10.03
C TYR A 369 -20.58 -8.23 10.44
N ALA A 370 -20.67 -7.46 11.51
CA ALA A 370 -21.95 -6.99 12.06
C ALA A 370 -22.88 -6.25 11.06
N GLY A 371 -22.30 -5.65 10.03
CA GLY A 371 -23.02 -4.93 8.97
C GLY A 371 -23.33 -5.75 7.72
N SER A 372 -23.00 -7.05 7.70
CA SER A 372 -23.27 -7.90 6.54
C SER A 372 -24.77 -8.10 6.31
N ALA A 373 -25.15 -8.20 5.03
CA ALA A 373 -26.54 -8.40 4.62
C ALA A 373 -27.05 -9.83 4.87
N GLU A 374 -26.12 -10.79 5.01
CA GLU A 374 -26.42 -12.20 5.27
C GLU A 374 -25.51 -12.77 6.35
N SER A 375 -25.96 -13.86 6.99
CA SER A 375 -25.16 -14.59 7.96
C SER A 375 -24.08 -15.41 7.27
N GLY A 376 -22.87 -15.44 7.84
CA GLY A 376 -21.76 -16.18 7.25
C GLY A 376 -20.57 -16.35 8.18
N SER A 377 -19.54 -17.02 7.68
CA SER A 377 -18.28 -17.23 8.37
C SER A 377 -17.51 -15.90 8.54
N VAL A 378 -16.81 -15.77 9.64
CA VAL A 378 -15.84 -14.68 9.84
C VAL A 378 -14.62 -14.86 8.95
N ALA A 379 -14.19 -16.11 8.68
CA ALA A 379 -13.00 -16.41 7.90
C ALA A 379 -13.10 -17.81 7.28
N SER A 380 -13.82 -17.95 6.17
CA SER A 380 -13.83 -19.23 5.44
C SER A 380 -12.45 -19.51 4.83
N ILE A 381 -12.17 -20.81 4.56
CA ILE A 381 -10.89 -21.18 3.93
C ILE A 381 -10.75 -20.56 2.54
N GLY A 382 -11.86 -20.36 1.82
CA GLY A 382 -11.87 -19.68 0.52
C GLY A 382 -11.45 -18.22 0.63
N PHE A 383 -11.99 -17.51 1.61
CA PHE A 383 -11.62 -16.11 1.88
C PHE A 383 -10.15 -15.95 2.29
N VAL A 384 -9.68 -16.82 3.19
CA VAL A 384 -8.28 -16.82 3.64
C VAL A 384 -7.32 -17.11 2.48
N THR A 385 -7.63 -18.11 1.65
CA THR A 385 -6.82 -18.45 0.48
C THR A 385 -6.78 -17.29 -0.52
N LYS A 386 -7.95 -16.70 -0.79
CA LYS A 386 -8.01 -15.53 -1.67
C LYS A 386 -7.17 -14.36 -1.14
N GLY A 387 -7.23 -14.07 0.16
CA GLY A 387 -6.42 -13.02 0.76
C GLY A 387 -4.92 -13.27 0.64
N ALA A 388 -4.51 -14.55 0.76
CA ALA A 388 -3.13 -14.96 0.56
C ALA A 388 -2.67 -14.85 -0.91
N ASP A 389 -3.51 -15.23 -1.85
CA ASP A 389 -3.23 -15.11 -3.29
C ASP A 389 -3.14 -13.63 -3.71
N ASP A 390 -4.08 -12.81 -3.24
CA ASP A 390 -4.20 -11.40 -3.63
C ASP A 390 -2.99 -10.58 -3.17
N ILE A 391 -2.51 -10.75 -1.94
CA ILE A 391 -1.36 -9.97 -1.45
C ILE A 391 -0.07 -10.28 -2.22
N LEU A 392 0.13 -11.55 -2.61
CA LEU A 392 1.25 -11.93 -3.47
C LEU A 392 1.10 -11.36 -4.88
N ALA A 393 -0.13 -11.32 -5.41
CA ALA A 393 -0.42 -10.73 -6.72
C ALA A 393 -0.21 -9.21 -6.74
N GLU A 394 -0.27 -8.53 -5.62
CA GLU A 394 0.08 -7.11 -5.45
C GLU A 394 1.60 -6.88 -5.33
N GLY A 395 2.43 -7.91 -5.44
CA GLY A 395 3.89 -7.77 -5.46
C GLY A 395 4.58 -7.89 -4.10
N VAL A 396 3.84 -8.15 -3.02
CA VAL A 396 4.44 -8.31 -1.68
C VAL A 396 5.24 -9.62 -1.59
N PRO A 397 6.51 -9.60 -1.16
CA PRO A 397 7.30 -10.82 -0.98
C PRO A 397 6.72 -11.74 0.10
N ALA A 398 6.65 -13.04 -0.16
CA ALA A 398 6.03 -14.00 0.75
C ALA A 398 6.69 -14.01 2.14
N GLU A 399 8.01 -13.84 2.20
CA GLU A 399 8.79 -13.77 3.44
C GLU A 399 8.53 -12.54 4.30
N GLN A 400 7.76 -11.58 3.80
CA GLN A 400 7.31 -10.41 4.56
C GLN A 400 5.83 -10.53 5.00
N VAL A 401 5.10 -11.57 4.58
CA VAL A 401 3.67 -11.71 4.89
C VAL A 401 3.44 -12.52 6.16
N ILE A 402 2.62 -11.98 7.06
CA ILE A 402 2.08 -12.67 8.24
C ILE A 402 0.57 -12.85 8.04
N LEU A 403 0.08 -14.08 8.15
CA LEU A 403 -1.34 -14.40 7.96
C LEU A 403 -2.13 -14.19 9.26
N GLY A 404 -2.93 -13.14 9.34
CA GLY A 404 -3.84 -12.88 10.46
C GLY A 404 -5.05 -13.81 10.44
N MET A 405 -5.31 -14.47 11.56
CA MET A 405 -6.42 -15.41 11.74
C MET A 405 -7.25 -15.08 12.98
N PRO A 406 -8.60 -15.24 12.95
CA PRO A 406 -9.44 -14.89 14.09
C PRO A 406 -9.43 -15.99 15.17
N PHE A 407 -9.44 -15.58 16.44
CA PHE A 407 -9.77 -16.42 17.58
C PHE A 407 -11.19 -16.14 18.12
N PHE A 408 -12.04 -15.60 17.28
CA PHE A 408 -13.44 -15.32 17.55
C PHE A 408 -14.31 -15.82 16.39
N THR A 409 -15.62 -15.88 16.64
CA THR A 409 -16.62 -16.09 15.60
C THR A 409 -17.82 -15.19 15.86
N ARG A 410 -18.84 -15.29 15.00
CA ARG A 410 -20.12 -14.62 15.19
C ARG A 410 -21.23 -15.61 15.42
N VAL A 411 -22.07 -15.30 16.41
CA VAL A 411 -23.37 -15.92 16.59
C VAL A 411 -24.38 -15.04 15.84
N TRP A 412 -24.86 -15.55 14.74
CA TRP A 412 -25.89 -14.88 13.94
C TRP A 412 -27.27 -15.23 14.46
N SER A 413 -28.20 -14.28 14.46
CA SER A 413 -29.61 -14.49 14.77
C SER A 413 -30.46 -13.92 13.63
N GLU A 414 -31.33 -14.80 13.11
CA GLU A 414 -32.26 -14.52 12.03
C GLU A 414 -33.70 -14.67 12.59
N LYS A 415 -34.41 -13.55 12.72
CA LYS A 415 -35.78 -13.51 13.20
C LYS A 415 -36.71 -13.11 12.06
N LEU A 416 -37.71 -13.92 11.76
CA LEU A 416 -38.70 -13.56 10.75
C LEU A 416 -39.39 -12.23 11.09
N LYS A 417 -39.58 -11.38 10.10
CA LYS A 417 -40.30 -10.11 10.26
C LYS A 417 -41.79 -10.38 10.49
N ASP A 418 -42.37 -9.71 11.48
CA ASP A 418 -43.80 -9.82 11.77
C ASP A 418 -44.61 -9.18 10.62
N GLY A 419 -45.48 -9.93 9.94
CA GLY A 419 -46.46 -9.42 8.99
C GLY A 419 -46.28 -9.79 7.53
N ASP A 420 -45.23 -10.51 7.15
CA ASP A 420 -44.88 -10.74 5.73
C ASP A 420 -45.37 -12.08 5.14
N GLY A 421 -46.43 -12.67 5.68
CA GLY A 421 -46.99 -13.93 5.15
C GLY A 421 -47.60 -13.84 3.73
N ASP A 422 -47.98 -12.65 3.28
CA ASP A 422 -48.70 -12.45 2.01
C ASP A 422 -47.94 -11.67 0.92
N ASP A 423 -46.78 -11.07 1.22
CA ASP A 423 -46.06 -10.20 0.29
C ASP A 423 -44.82 -10.86 -0.38
N VAL A 424 -44.57 -12.15 -0.12
CA VAL A 424 -43.35 -12.85 -0.63
C VAL A 424 -43.38 -13.07 -2.16
N GLU A 425 -44.54 -13.04 -2.80
CA GLU A 425 -44.66 -13.23 -4.27
C GLU A 425 -44.23 -11.98 -5.11
N SER A 426 -44.06 -10.82 -4.48
CA SER A 426 -43.66 -9.56 -5.17
C SER A 426 -42.35 -8.95 -4.72
N ALA A 427 -41.62 -9.62 -3.85
CA ALA A 427 -40.34 -9.13 -3.33
C ALA A 427 -39.25 -9.13 -4.44
N SER A 428 -38.41 -8.09 -4.47
CA SER A 428 -37.20 -8.06 -5.29
C SER A 428 -36.25 -9.16 -4.85
N ASP A 429 -35.32 -9.58 -5.73
CA ASP A 429 -34.30 -10.60 -5.43
C ASP A 429 -33.42 -10.26 -4.22
N ASP A 430 -33.46 -9.01 -3.74
CA ASP A 430 -32.71 -8.49 -2.59
C ASP A 430 -33.53 -8.48 -1.28
N TYR A 431 -34.79 -9.02 -1.26
CA TYR A 431 -35.61 -8.98 -0.08
C TYR A 431 -35.21 -10.03 0.96
N ILE A 432 -34.77 -9.59 2.13
CA ILE A 432 -34.45 -10.44 3.28
C ILE A 432 -35.69 -10.52 4.20
N PRO A 433 -36.33 -11.69 4.33
CA PRO A 433 -37.59 -11.84 5.09
C PRO A 433 -37.40 -11.86 6.62
N TYR A 434 -36.15 -11.67 7.09
CA TYR A 434 -35.81 -11.70 8.51
C TYR A 434 -35.01 -10.48 8.93
N GLU A 435 -35.05 -10.17 10.21
CA GLU A 435 -34.11 -9.26 10.87
C GLU A 435 -32.86 -10.05 11.20
N LEU A 436 -31.73 -9.56 10.67
CA LEU A 436 -30.39 -10.13 10.89
C LEU A 436 -29.67 -9.35 11.97
N SER A 437 -29.12 -10.04 12.96
CA SER A 437 -28.16 -9.46 13.89
C SER A 437 -27.07 -10.46 14.24
N SER A 438 -25.94 -9.98 14.77
CA SER A 438 -24.87 -10.87 15.19
C SER A 438 -24.09 -10.31 16.38
N GLU A 439 -23.51 -11.22 17.14
CA GLU A 439 -22.60 -10.93 18.25
C GLU A 439 -21.28 -11.67 18.04
N ALA A 440 -20.16 -10.94 18.19
CA ALA A 440 -18.85 -11.56 18.19
C ALA A 440 -18.59 -12.26 19.53
N VAL A 441 -18.17 -13.53 19.48
CA VAL A 441 -17.91 -14.34 20.66
C VAL A 441 -16.63 -15.13 20.51
N GLY A 442 -15.92 -15.36 21.62
CA GLY A 442 -14.77 -16.25 21.63
C GLY A 442 -15.17 -17.71 21.42
N MET A 443 -14.21 -18.53 20.95
CA MET A 443 -14.41 -19.94 20.57
C MET A 443 -15.08 -20.78 21.66
N LEU A 444 -14.69 -20.60 22.95
CA LEU A 444 -15.28 -21.32 24.08
C LEU A 444 -16.75 -20.90 24.32
N SER A 445 -17.08 -19.64 24.13
CA SER A 445 -18.45 -19.15 24.29
C SER A 445 -19.35 -19.69 23.20
N ALA A 446 -18.87 -19.71 21.95
CA ALA A 446 -19.58 -20.32 20.82
C ALA A 446 -19.88 -21.81 21.07
N GLN A 447 -18.89 -22.57 21.54
CA GLN A 447 -19.06 -23.99 21.90
C GLN A 447 -20.13 -24.19 22.99
N ARG A 448 -20.07 -23.37 24.05
CA ARG A 448 -21.06 -23.43 25.15
C ARG A 448 -22.50 -23.11 24.67
N LEU A 449 -22.64 -22.11 23.80
CA LEU A 449 -23.96 -21.75 23.24
C LEU A 449 -24.56 -22.92 22.46
N MET A 450 -23.76 -23.60 21.63
CA MET A 450 -24.18 -24.80 20.92
C MET A 450 -24.63 -25.91 21.91
N GLU A 451 -23.83 -26.24 22.91
CA GLU A 451 -24.08 -27.31 23.90
C GLU A 451 -25.34 -27.06 24.74
N VAL A 452 -25.52 -25.82 25.24
CA VAL A 452 -26.71 -25.45 26.04
C VAL A 452 -28.00 -25.55 25.24
N ASN A 453 -27.96 -25.31 23.92
CA ASN A 453 -29.12 -25.46 23.05
C ASN A 453 -29.29 -26.87 22.47
N GLY A 454 -28.42 -27.83 22.86
CA GLY A 454 -28.51 -29.22 22.41
C GLY A 454 -28.24 -29.41 20.92
N ALA A 455 -27.55 -28.47 20.30
CA ALA A 455 -27.20 -28.53 18.89
C ALA A 455 -25.91 -29.31 18.66
N GLU A 456 -25.76 -29.85 17.45
CA GLU A 456 -24.55 -30.55 17.01
C GLU A 456 -23.88 -29.76 15.88
N LYS A 457 -22.54 -29.85 15.78
CA LYS A 457 -21.79 -29.20 14.71
C LYS A 457 -21.39 -30.20 13.61
N THR A 458 -21.48 -29.76 12.36
CA THR A 458 -21.08 -30.50 11.17
C THR A 458 -19.91 -29.82 10.46
N TRP A 459 -18.93 -30.59 10.02
CA TRP A 459 -17.83 -30.04 9.25
C TRP A 459 -18.27 -29.71 7.82
N LEU A 460 -17.94 -28.48 7.37
CA LEU A 460 -18.15 -28.02 5.99
C LEU A 460 -16.82 -27.94 5.29
N ASP A 461 -16.51 -28.86 4.40
CA ASP A 461 -15.21 -28.91 3.69
C ASP A 461 -14.92 -27.62 2.90
N GLN A 462 -15.94 -27.08 2.25
CA GLN A 462 -15.84 -25.84 1.47
C GLN A 462 -15.57 -24.58 2.29
N MET A 463 -15.90 -24.61 3.58
CA MET A 463 -15.65 -23.50 4.50
C MET A 463 -14.39 -23.71 5.33
N GLY A 464 -13.90 -24.98 5.41
CA GLY A 464 -12.82 -25.35 6.31
C GLY A 464 -13.17 -25.16 7.79
N GLN A 465 -14.45 -25.29 8.15
CA GLN A 465 -14.96 -24.98 9.49
C GLN A 465 -16.11 -25.91 9.89
N TYR A 466 -16.31 -26.05 11.20
CA TYR A 466 -17.55 -26.60 11.72
C TYR A 466 -18.67 -25.56 11.69
N TYR A 467 -19.87 -26.00 11.43
CA TYR A 467 -21.10 -25.19 11.41
C TYR A 467 -22.14 -25.81 12.30
N THR A 468 -22.94 -25.00 12.99
CA THR A 468 -24.15 -25.38 13.66
C THR A 468 -25.27 -24.39 13.40
N GLU A 469 -26.51 -24.92 13.43
CA GLU A 469 -27.75 -24.15 13.39
C GLU A 469 -28.70 -24.68 14.41
N TYR A 470 -29.42 -23.80 15.12
CA TYR A 470 -30.46 -24.16 16.05
C TYR A 470 -31.55 -23.08 16.15
N VAL A 471 -32.76 -23.45 16.54
CA VAL A 471 -33.86 -22.51 16.75
C VAL A 471 -34.14 -22.39 18.25
N ASN A 472 -34.23 -21.15 18.71
CA ASN A 472 -34.65 -20.86 20.11
C ASN A 472 -35.56 -19.62 20.10
N ASN A 473 -36.77 -19.74 20.66
CA ASN A 473 -37.81 -18.69 20.71
C ASN A 473 -38.09 -18.06 19.33
N ASP A 474 -38.32 -18.87 18.32
CA ASP A 474 -38.61 -18.48 16.93
C ASP A 474 -37.49 -17.66 16.23
N VAL A 475 -36.30 -17.71 16.78
CA VAL A 475 -35.08 -17.14 16.17
C VAL A 475 -34.15 -18.27 15.75
N THR A 476 -33.70 -18.24 14.52
CA THR A 476 -32.68 -19.17 14.03
C THR A 476 -31.28 -18.60 14.32
N TYR A 477 -30.48 -19.42 14.99
CA TYR A 477 -29.10 -19.09 15.31
C TYR A 477 -28.12 -19.89 14.42
N LYS A 478 -27.10 -19.24 13.87
CA LYS A 478 -26.08 -19.87 13.02
C LYS A 478 -24.71 -19.52 13.53
N ILE A 479 -23.79 -20.49 13.56
CA ILE A 479 -22.40 -20.29 14.02
C ILE A 479 -21.46 -21.10 13.12
N TRP A 480 -20.46 -20.43 12.55
CA TRP A 480 -19.27 -21.05 11.92
C TRP A 480 -18.14 -20.99 12.93
N PHE A 481 -17.63 -22.14 13.35
CA PHE A 481 -16.67 -22.21 14.46
C PHE A 481 -15.25 -22.02 13.99
N GLU A 482 -14.50 -21.23 14.76
CA GLU A 482 -13.05 -21.35 14.76
C GLU A 482 -12.66 -22.36 15.86
N ASP A 483 -11.82 -23.32 15.49
CA ASP A 483 -11.25 -24.31 16.41
C ASP A 483 -9.89 -24.82 15.89
N VAL A 484 -9.29 -25.76 16.60
CA VAL A 484 -7.97 -26.29 16.22
C VAL A 484 -7.96 -26.77 14.77
N LYS A 485 -9.00 -27.44 14.31
CA LYS A 485 -9.05 -27.99 12.95
C LYS A 485 -9.14 -26.90 11.89
N SER A 486 -9.97 -25.88 12.09
CA SER A 486 -10.09 -24.76 11.16
C SER A 486 -8.80 -23.93 11.09
N ILE A 487 -8.16 -23.71 12.24
CA ILE A 487 -6.84 -23.04 12.27
C ILE A 487 -5.75 -23.88 11.56
N GLU A 488 -5.76 -25.22 11.72
CA GLU A 488 -4.84 -26.09 10.98
C GLU A 488 -5.02 -25.97 9.46
N GLU A 489 -6.26 -25.86 8.95
CA GLU A 489 -6.50 -25.63 7.53
C GLU A 489 -5.93 -24.27 7.06
N LYS A 490 -6.12 -23.21 7.83
CA LYS A 490 -5.57 -21.87 7.54
C LYS A 490 -4.04 -21.86 7.59
N LEU A 491 -3.42 -22.57 8.54
CA LEU A 491 -1.97 -22.74 8.62
C LEU A 491 -1.39 -23.52 7.41
N LYS A 492 -2.18 -24.37 6.75
CA LYS A 492 -1.75 -24.99 5.50
C LYS A 492 -1.66 -23.95 4.37
N VAL A 493 -2.60 -22.97 4.33
CA VAL A 493 -2.53 -21.84 3.40
C VAL A 493 -1.25 -21.05 3.63
N MET A 494 -1.00 -20.61 4.87
CA MET A 494 0.25 -19.92 5.23
C MET A 494 1.50 -20.65 4.75
N LYS A 495 1.58 -21.97 5.02
CA LYS A 495 2.75 -22.78 4.65
C LYS A 495 2.89 -23.00 3.15
N SER A 496 1.78 -23.17 2.42
CA SER A 496 1.82 -23.36 0.97
C SER A 496 2.21 -22.11 0.20
N HIS A 497 2.01 -20.93 0.80
CA HIS A 497 2.43 -19.64 0.25
C HIS A 497 3.81 -19.18 0.77
N GLU A 498 4.47 -19.99 1.61
CA GLU A 498 5.80 -19.70 2.17
C GLU A 498 5.84 -18.38 2.96
N PHE A 499 4.74 -18.02 3.66
CA PHE A 499 4.65 -16.79 4.45
C PHE A 499 5.58 -16.81 5.67
N ALA A 500 5.98 -15.62 6.12
CA ALA A 500 6.83 -15.41 7.29
C ALA A 500 6.23 -16.00 8.57
N GLY A 501 4.88 -16.07 8.67
CA GLY A 501 4.23 -16.58 9.86
C GLY A 501 2.72 -16.34 9.89
N ALA A 502 2.15 -16.39 11.10
CA ALA A 502 0.73 -16.19 11.35
C ALA A 502 0.50 -15.53 12.73
#